data_91b7f493ff611e9b7e54a123296d9ac7
#
_entry.id   91b7f493ff611e9b7e54a123296d9ac7
#
_cell.length_a   1.000
_cell.length_b   1.000
_cell.length_c   1.000
_cell.angle_alpha   90.00
_cell.angle_beta   90.00
_cell.angle_gamma   90.00
#
_symmetry.space_group_name_H-M   'P 1'
#
loop_
_entity.id
_entity.type
_entity.pdbx_description
1 polymer ?
#
loop_
_entity_poly.entity_id
_entity_poly.type
_entity_poly.pdbx_seq_one_letter_code
_entity_poly.pdbx_strand_id
1 'polypeptide(L)' 'MTLTRYILQEKVFEAQRMLEFTDESLLDIANLFSFSSQSHFQSAFKKITGETPMAYRKRIK' A
#
# COMPACT_ATOMS: atom_id res chain seq x y z
N MET A 1 12.28 -7.62 -14.64
CA MET A 1 11.56 -7.53 -13.37
C MET A 1 11.85 -8.77 -12.52
N THR A 2 12.18 -8.58 -11.26
CA THR A 2 12.44 -9.70 -10.37
C THR A 2 11.15 -10.23 -9.76
N LEU A 3 11.18 -11.46 -9.29
CA LEU A 3 10.03 -12.05 -8.61
C LEU A 3 9.62 -11.23 -7.37
N THR A 4 10.62 -10.75 -6.62
CA THR A 4 10.36 -9.93 -5.44
C THR A 4 9.59 -8.66 -5.79
N ARG A 5 9.97 -8.01 -6.89
CA ARG A 5 9.29 -6.81 -7.33
C ARG A 5 7.84 -7.11 -7.75
N TYR A 6 7.63 -8.24 -8.39
CA TYR A 6 6.28 -8.66 -8.79
C TYR A 6 5.39 -8.85 -7.56
N ILE A 7 5.90 -9.53 -6.54
CA ILE A 7 5.16 -9.76 -5.30
C ILE A 7 4.84 -8.44 -4.62
N LEU A 8 5.79 -7.50 -4.60
CA LEU A 8 5.58 -6.20 -4.00
C LEU A 8 4.48 -5.41 -4.72
N GLN A 9 4.47 -5.46 -6.04
CA GLN A 9 3.42 -4.81 -6.82
C GLN A 9 2.04 -5.38 -6.48
N GLU A 10 1.93 -6.69 -6.37
CA GLU A 10 0.66 -7.32 -6.02
C GLU A 10 0.19 -6.87 -4.64
N LYS A 11 1.09 -6.81 -3.66
CA LYS A 11 0.76 -6.33 -2.33
C LYS A 11 0.26 -4.89 -2.36
N VAL A 12 0.92 -4.04 -3.13
CA VAL A 12 0.53 -2.63 -3.22
C VAL A 12 -0.82 -2.48 -3.89
N PHE A 13 -1.10 -3.22 -4.95
CA PHE A 13 -2.40 -3.14 -5.61
C PHE A 13 -3.53 -3.62 -4.71
N GLU A 14 -3.31 -4.68 -3.95
CA GLU A 14 -4.30 -5.14 -2.99
C GLU A 14 -4.51 -4.12 -1.88
N ALA A 15 -3.43 -3.51 -1.39
CA ALA A 15 -3.52 -2.47 -0.38
C ALA A 15 -4.28 -1.26 -0.93
N GLN A 16 -4.10 -0.93 -2.20
CA GLN A 16 -4.81 0.15 -2.84
C GLN A 16 -6.32 -0.09 -2.79
N ARG A 17 -6.75 -1.32 -3.03
CA ARG A 17 -8.15 -1.68 -2.95
C ARG A 17 -8.68 -1.55 -1.52
N MET A 18 -7.87 -1.95 -0.53
CA MET A 18 -8.27 -1.80 0.86
C MET A 18 -8.42 -0.34 1.24
N LEU A 19 -7.53 0.52 0.77
CA LEU A 19 -7.64 1.96 1.00
C LEU A 19 -8.94 2.53 0.42
N GLU A 20 -9.37 1.99 -0.71
CA GLU A 20 -10.56 2.47 -1.40
C GLU A 20 -11.85 1.94 -0.79
N PHE A 21 -11.88 0.66 -0.44
CA PHE A 21 -13.12 -0.01 -0.06
C PHE A 21 -13.30 -0.26 1.44
N THR A 22 -12.30 0.02 2.25
CA THR A 22 -12.38 -0.16 3.71
C THR A 22 -11.92 1.08 4.43
N ASP A 23 -12.19 1.11 5.75
CA ASP A 23 -11.70 2.18 6.62
C ASP A 23 -10.52 1.73 7.47
N GLU A 24 -9.88 0.61 7.10
CA GLU A 24 -8.71 0.11 7.81
C GLU A 24 -7.60 1.16 7.85
N SER A 25 -6.89 1.22 8.98
CA SER A 25 -5.78 2.16 9.12
C SER A 25 -4.60 1.75 8.25
N LEU A 26 -3.70 2.70 7.98
CA LEU A 26 -2.49 2.39 7.22
C LEU A 26 -1.65 1.34 7.94
N LEU A 27 -1.59 1.42 9.27
CA LEU A 27 -0.84 0.44 10.05
C LEU A 27 -1.43 -0.96 9.90
N ASP A 28 -2.75 -1.07 9.97
CA ASP A 28 -3.42 -2.35 9.83
C ASP A 28 -3.20 -2.94 8.45
N ILE A 29 -3.27 -2.11 7.42
CA ILE A 29 -3.02 -2.57 6.05
C ILE A 29 -1.58 -3.04 5.89
N ALA A 30 -0.62 -2.27 6.45
CA ALA A 30 0.78 -2.66 6.39
C ALA A 30 1.01 -4.02 7.05
N ASN A 31 0.38 -4.24 8.20
CA ASN A 31 0.49 -5.52 8.91
C ASN A 31 -0.18 -6.65 8.14
N LEU A 32 -1.33 -6.39 7.55
CA LEU A 32 -2.07 -7.40 6.80
C LEU A 32 -1.25 -7.95 5.63
N PHE A 33 -0.50 -7.09 4.96
CA PHE A 33 0.31 -7.50 3.81
C PHE A 33 1.77 -7.75 4.17
N SER A 34 2.06 -7.89 5.45
CA SER A 34 3.38 -8.30 5.94
C SER A 34 4.50 -7.32 5.61
N PHE A 35 4.20 -6.04 5.57
CA PHE A 35 5.24 -5.02 5.51
C PHE A 35 5.93 -4.91 6.87
N SER A 36 7.23 -4.64 6.87
CA SER A 36 8.01 -4.57 8.10
C SER A 36 7.60 -3.38 8.98
N SER A 37 7.05 -2.32 8.38
CA SER A 37 6.60 -1.14 9.11
C SER A 37 5.62 -0.36 8.24
N GLN A 38 4.90 0.57 8.87
CA GLN A 38 4.03 1.49 8.13
C GLN A 38 4.84 2.34 7.16
N SER A 39 6.03 2.78 7.59
CA SER A 39 6.92 3.57 6.72
C SER A 39 7.34 2.79 5.48
N HIS A 40 7.64 1.51 5.65
CA HIS A 40 8.00 0.65 4.52
C HIS A 40 6.83 0.52 3.55
N PHE A 41 5.63 0.32 4.07
CA PHE A 41 4.44 0.27 3.24
C PHE A 41 4.24 1.57 2.45
N GLN A 42 4.35 2.71 3.13
CA GLN A 42 4.17 4.00 2.48
C GLN A 42 5.20 4.21 1.37
N SER A 43 6.46 3.87 1.63
CA SER A 43 7.52 4.01 0.63
C SER A 43 7.27 3.13 -0.59
N ALA A 44 6.90 1.88 -0.36
CA ALA A 44 6.63 0.94 -1.45
C ALA A 44 5.42 1.40 -2.26
N PHE A 45 4.37 1.84 -1.60
CA PHE A 45 3.17 2.33 -2.26
C PHE A 45 3.49 3.52 -3.16
N LYS A 46 4.21 4.50 -2.62
CA LYS A 46 4.58 5.68 -3.39
C LYS A 46 5.46 5.34 -4.58
N LYS A 47 6.39 4.41 -4.39
CA LYS A 47 7.30 4.00 -5.46
C LYS A 47 6.55 3.36 -6.63
N ILE A 48 5.51 2.61 -6.33
CA ILE A 48 4.78 1.86 -7.36
C ILE A 48 3.64 2.67 -7.97
N THR A 49 2.90 3.43 -7.14
CA THR A 49 1.72 4.16 -7.62
C THR A 49 1.98 5.64 -7.89
N GLY A 50 3.08 6.18 -7.38
CA GLY A 50 3.40 7.59 -7.57
C GLY A 50 2.88 8.51 -6.49
N GLU A 51 2.11 8.02 -5.53
CA GLU A 51 1.62 8.83 -4.42
C GLU A 51 1.56 8.01 -3.14
N THR A 52 1.54 8.71 -1.98
CA THR A 52 1.48 8.02 -0.70
C THR A 52 0.09 7.41 -0.50
N PRO A 53 -0.01 6.37 0.35
CA PRO A 53 -1.32 5.77 0.64
C PRO A 53 -2.30 6.79 1.25
N MET A 54 -1.80 7.66 2.10
CA MET A 54 -2.67 8.68 2.72
C MET A 54 -3.18 9.67 1.68
N ALA A 55 -2.31 10.11 0.78
CA ALA A 55 -2.71 11.03 -0.29
C ALA A 55 -3.74 10.36 -1.20
N TYR A 56 -3.53 9.09 -1.51
CA TYR A 56 -4.46 8.34 -2.33
C TYR A 56 -5.84 8.25 -1.66
N ARG A 57 -5.87 7.84 -0.39
CA ARG A 57 -7.13 7.73 0.34
C ARG A 57 -7.86 9.06 0.44
N LYS A 58 -7.12 10.12 0.70
CA LYS A 58 -7.69 11.46 0.83
C LYS A 58 -8.29 11.93 -0.49
N ARG A 59 -7.67 11.57 -1.62
CA ARG A 59 -8.13 11.98 -2.94
C ARG A 59 -9.42 11.27 -3.34
N ILE A 60 -9.58 10.00 -2.98
CA ILE A 60 -10.72 9.19 -3.40
C ILE A 60 -11.87 9.19 -2.38
N LYS A 61 -11.60 9.63 -1.17
CA LYS A 61 -12.62 9.74 -0.12
C LYS A 61 -12.78 11.18 0.33
#